data_de955c13a86f7fddbf44d7b1c14b512b
#
_entry.id   de955c13a86f7fddbf44d7b1c14b512b
#
_cell.length_a   1.000
_cell.length_b   1.000
_cell.length_c   1.000
_cell.angle_alpha   90.00
_cell.angle_beta   90.00
_cell.angle_gamma   90.00
#
_symmetry.space_group_name_H-M   'P 1'
#
loop_
_entity.id
_entity.type
_entity.pdbx_description
1 polymer ?
#
loop_
_entity_poly.entity_id
_entity_poly.type
_entity_poly.pdbx_seq_one_letter_code
_entity_poly.pdbx_strand_id
1 'polypeptide(L)'
;MKKFMALVLAAAMCMCLFAGCGSSNSGTAATEAPAEASGSNTFKIGGSGPLTGDAAIYGTAVKNGGQIAIDEINANGGINGCQVEWKFEDDQADSEIAVNAYNNLMDWGMQVMAGPTTTGSSISVSTKCNEERVFMMTPSASSADVTAGKDNVFQLCFTDPNQGAGSATYIAANMPESKIAVIYRNDDAYSQGIRDKFVSTAAENGLEIVYEGTFTKDTMTDFSVQLTTAQADGADLVFLPIYYQPASVIFSQAKAMGYEPTFFGVDGMDGILTLEGFDTSLAEDVMVLTPFSADAQDEQTQSFVAKYTEKYGEVPNQFAADEYDVIYALKAALEAANCTPDMSNEEICDALVSAFQSLTFDGLTGKGMTWNTEGEVSKMPAAVIIKNGTYVSAEPEATAEAEAAAEPEASPAA
;
A
#
# COMPACT_ATOMS: atom_id res chain seq x y z
N MET A 1 -21.86 58.71 6.92
CA MET A 1 -22.16 59.81 5.96
C MET A 1 -22.05 59.24 4.56
N LYS A 2 -23.21 59.17 3.92
CA LYS A 2 -23.49 59.57 2.51
C LYS A 2 -22.67 58.83 1.46
N LYS A 3 -23.24 58.03 0.64
CA LYS A 3 -24.30 58.10 -0.35
C LYS A 3 -23.75 58.01 -1.76
N PHE A 4 -24.34 57.06 -2.55
CA PHE A 4 -24.87 57.21 -3.92
C PHE A 4 -23.84 57.06 -5.08
N MET A 5 -24.06 56.49 -6.21
CA MET A 5 -25.22 56.17 -7.10
C MET A 5 -24.67 55.34 -8.23
N ALA A 6 -25.19 54.28 -8.65
CA ALA A 6 -26.34 54.02 -9.50
C ALA A 6 -26.13 54.24 -11.01
N LEU A 7 -26.51 53.19 -11.78
CA LEU A 7 -27.23 53.15 -13.08
C LEU A 7 -26.42 53.41 -14.37
N VAL A 8 -26.55 52.64 -15.42
CA VAL A 8 -27.54 52.50 -16.52
C VAL A 8 -26.98 51.50 -17.56
N LEU A 9 -27.55 50.39 -17.86
CA LEU A 9 -28.52 50.03 -18.91
C LEU A 9 -28.19 50.48 -20.34
N ALA A 10 -28.01 49.50 -21.27
CA ALA A 10 -28.66 49.56 -22.59
C ALA A 10 -28.53 48.24 -23.37
N ALA A 11 -29.63 47.70 -23.74
CA ALA A 11 -29.87 46.60 -24.66
C ALA A 11 -29.73 47.05 -26.11
N ALA A 12 -29.31 46.16 -27.01
CA ALA A 12 -29.63 46.27 -28.42
C ALA A 12 -29.85 44.89 -29.04
N MET A 13 -31.12 44.54 -29.23
CA MET A 13 -31.57 43.53 -30.22
C MET A 13 -31.33 44.03 -31.63
N CYS A 14 -30.89 43.17 -32.53
CA CYS A 14 -31.17 43.29 -33.93
C CYS A 14 -31.56 41.90 -34.52
N MET A 15 -32.87 41.78 -34.79
CA MET A 15 -33.45 40.81 -35.72
C MET A 15 -33.16 41.25 -37.14
N CYS A 16 -32.77 40.27 -38.00
CA CYS A 16 -33.00 40.39 -39.43
C CYS A 16 -33.54 39.06 -39.96
N LEU A 17 -34.85 39.10 -40.26
CA LEU A 17 -35.56 38.16 -41.12
C LEU A 17 -35.26 38.51 -42.59
N PHE A 18 -34.91 37.53 -43.39
CA PHE A 18 -35.23 37.56 -44.82
C PHE A 18 -35.64 36.17 -45.29
N ALA A 19 -36.84 36.12 -45.80
CA ALA A 19 -37.43 35.00 -46.49
C ALA A 19 -37.03 35.05 -47.97
N GLY A 20 -36.77 33.88 -48.56
CA GLY A 20 -36.61 33.75 -50.01
C GLY A 20 -36.89 32.30 -50.45
N CYS A 21 -38.05 32.09 -51.03
CA CYS A 21 -38.44 30.85 -51.68
C CYS A 21 -37.64 30.60 -52.98
N GLY A 22 -37.30 29.31 -53.21
CA GLY A 22 -36.81 28.86 -54.52
C GLY A 22 -36.63 27.35 -54.52
N SER A 23 -37.60 26.70 -55.20
CA SER A 23 -37.66 25.24 -55.44
C SER A 23 -36.59 24.77 -56.38
N SER A 24 -35.89 23.65 -56.10
CA SER A 24 -35.67 22.55 -57.07
C SER A 24 -34.92 21.37 -56.40
N ASN A 25 -35.46 20.24 -56.68
CA ASN A 25 -35.18 18.86 -56.29
C ASN A 25 -33.79 18.39 -56.78
N SER A 26 -33.01 17.77 -55.85
CA SER A 26 -32.16 16.60 -56.19
C SER A 26 -31.65 15.98 -54.88
N GLY A 27 -31.93 14.69 -54.70
CA GLY A 27 -31.57 13.92 -53.55
C GLY A 27 -30.06 13.79 -53.35
N THR A 28 -29.65 14.05 -52.14
CA THR A 28 -28.33 13.60 -51.65
C THR A 28 -28.60 12.96 -50.27
N ALA A 29 -28.21 11.69 -50.17
CA ALA A 29 -28.29 10.92 -48.95
C ALA A 29 -27.59 11.71 -47.85
N ALA A 30 -28.32 11.98 -46.76
CA ALA A 30 -27.73 12.44 -45.51
C ALA A 30 -26.90 11.26 -44.97
N THR A 31 -25.59 11.38 -45.05
CA THR A 31 -24.68 10.58 -44.26
C THR A 31 -24.92 11.02 -42.81
N GLU A 32 -25.59 10.19 -42.06
CA GLU A 32 -25.59 10.33 -40.61
C GLU A 32 -24.14 10.31 -40.13
N ALA A 33 -23.68 11.40 -39.54
CA ALA A 33 -22.44 11.42 -38.79
C ALA A 33 -22.58 10.33 -37.67
N PRO A 34 -21.54 9.54 -37.45
CA PRO A 34 -21.56 8.60 -36.33
C PRO A 34 -21.87 9.42 -35.08
N ALA A 35 -22.85 8.97 -34.29
CA ALA A 35 -23.06 9.47 -32.95
C ALA A 35 -21.70 9.28 -32.23
N GLU A 36 -21.08 10.38 -31.81
CA GLU A 36 -19.97 10.31 -30.89
C GLU A 36 -20.48 9.56 -29.65
N ALA A 37 -20.02 8.34 -29.49
CA ALA A 37 -20.15 7.64 -28.23
C ALA A 37 -19.43 8.51 -27.22
N SER A 38 -20.16 9.17 -26.31
CA SER A 38 -19.62 9.85 -25.14
C SER A 38 -19.15 8.80 -24.13
N GLY A 39 -18.23 7.94 -24.52
CA GLY A 39 -17.50 7.09 -23.64
C GLY A 39 -16.55 7.97 -22.80
N SER A 40 -16.45 7.71 -21.51
CA SER A 40 -15.41 8.31 -20.69
C SER A 40 -14.05 7.98 -21.30
N ASN A 41 -13.25 8.98 -21.65
CA ASN A 41 -11.90 8.77 -22.16
C ASN A 41 -10.86 8.70 -21.03
N THR A 42 -11.30 8.33 -19.83
CA THR A 42 -10.52 8.41 -18.60
C THR A 42 -10.82 7.19 -17.72
N PHE A 43 -9.79 6.45 -17.35
CA PHE A 43 -9.90 5.43 -16.30
C PHE A 43 -10.06 6.09 -14.93
N LYS A 44 -10.90 5.53 -14.08
CA LYS A 44 -11.11 5.99 -12.72
C LYS A 44 -10.62 4.93 -11.74
N ILE A 45 -9.46 5.18 -11.14
CA ILE A 45 -8.90 4.34 -10.08
C ILE A 45 -9.19 5.01 -8.75
N GLY A 46 -9.80 4.29 -7.83
CA GLY A 46 -10.10 4.76 -6.48
C GLY A 46 -9.23 4.08 -5.44
N GLY A 47 -8.92 4.77 -4.36
CA GLY A 47 -8.21 4.22 -3.22
C GLY A 47 -8.79 4.70 -1.91
N SER A 48 -8.52 4.00 -0.81
CA SER A 48 -8.80 4.47 0.53
C SER A 48 -7.72 4.04 1.53
N GLY A 49 -7.64 4.80 2.60
CA GLY A 49 -6.73 4.56 3.71
C GLY A 49 -6.87 5.66 4.75
N PRO A 50 -6.29 5.49 5.93
CA PRO A 50 -6.37 6.48 6.98
C PRO A 50 -5.59 7.73 6.61
N LEU A 51 -6.30 8.86 6.42
CA LEU A 51 -5.68 10.19 6.29
C LEU A 51 -5.72 10.94 7.63
N THR A 52 -6.50 10.42 8.59
CA THR A 52 -6.62 10.93 9.95
C THR A 52 -6.56 9.76 10.94
N GLY A 53 -6.30 10.07 12.24
CA GLY A 53 -6.18 9.07 13.30
C GLY A 53 -4.79 8.42 13.41
N ASP A 54 -4.72 7.33 14.18
CA ASP A 54 -3.47 6.74 14.67
C ASP A 54 -2.64 6.03 13.58
N ALA A 55 -3.20 5.82 12.40
CA ALA A 55 -2.54 5.18 11.25
C ALA A 55 -2.39 6.14 10.04
N ALA A 56 -2.53 7.45 10.24
CA ALA A 56 -2.58 8.45 9.17
C ALA A 56 -1.30 8.50 8.30
N ILE A 57 -0.16 8.12 8.84
CA ILE A 57 1.12 8.06 8.09
C ILE A 57 0.98 7.07 6.92
N TYR A 58 0.36 5.91 7.11
CA TYR A 58 0.20 4.91 6.05
C TYR A 58 -0.67 5.42 4.89
N GLY A 59 -1.89 5.86 5.19
CA GLY A 59 -2.82 6.31 4.15
C GLY A 59 -2.33 7.55 3.42
N THR A 60 -1.63 8.46 4.12
CA THR A 60 -1.00 9.62 3.48
C THR A 60 0.09 9.19 2.51
N ALA A 61 0.94 8.24 2.91
CA ALA A 61 2.00 7.70 2.06
C ALA A 61 1.43 6.98 0.82
N VAL A 62 0.43 6.11 1.01
CA VAL A 62 -0.29 5.41 -0.07
C VAL A 62 -0.88 6.41 -1.06
N LYS A 63 -1.67 7.39 -0.59
CA LYS A 63 -2.24 8.44 -1.44
C LYS A 63 -1.17 9.18 -2.25
N ASN A 64 -0.07 9.51 -1.61
CA ASN A 64 1.01 10.30 -2.22
C ASN A 64 1.80 9.47 -3.25
N GLY A 65 2.11 8.21 -2.95
CA GLY A 65 2.76 7.28 -3.87
C GLY A 65 1.94 7.04 -5.13
N GLY A 66 0.63 6.75 -4.94
CA GLY A 66 -0.32 6.60 -6.05
C GLY A 66 -0.43 7.85 -6.91
N GLN A 67 -0.45 9.04 -6.29
CA GLN A 67 -0.51 10.30 -7.05
C GLN A 67 0.73 10.53 -7.93
N ILE A 68 1.94 10.14 -7.46
CA ILE A 68 3.14 10.23 -8.29
C ILE A 68 3.04 9.30 -9.49
N ALA A 69 2.64 8.04 -9.28
CA ALA A 69 2.47 7.08 -10.36
C ALA A 69 1.45 7.56 -11.40
N ILE A 70 0.29 8.07 -10.96
CA ILE A 70 -0.74 8.62 -11.85
C ILE A 70 -0.24 9.82 -12.64
N ASP A 71 0.47 10.76 -12.01
CA ASP A 71 1.04 11.93 -12.70
C ASP A 71 2.02 11.50 -13.80
N GLU A 72 2.88 10.52 -13.51
CA GLU A 72 3.84 9.98 -14.47
C GLU A 72 3.16 9.23 -15.62
N ILE A 73 2.18 8.39 -15.33
CA ILE A 73 1.41 7.64 -16.32
C ILE A 73 0.70 8.61 -17.26
N ASN A 74 0.05 9.64 -16.72
CA ASN A 74 -0.65 10.64 -17.51
C ASN A 74 0.30 11.48 -18.37
N ALA A 75 1.46 11.85 -17.83
CA ALA A 75 2.49 12.57 -18.59
C ALA A 75 3.05 11.74 -19.76
N ASN A 76 3.04 10.41 -19.63
CA ASN A 76 3.50 9.47 -20.64
C ASN A 76 2.39 8.94 -21.58
N GLY A 77 1.20 9.57 -21.59
CA GLY A 77 0.11 9.25 -22.52
C GLY A 77 -1.01 8.39 -21.96
N GLY A 78 -0.98 8.11 -20.65
CA GLY A 78 -2.03 7.36 -19.95
C GLY A 78 -1.93 5.84 -20.13
N ILE A 79 -3.05 5.14 -19.91
CA ILE A 79 -3.22 3.70 -20.12
C ILE A 79 -3.97 3.48 -21.41
N ASN A 80 -3.40 2.75 -22.36
CA ASN A 80 -3.96 2.54 -23.71
C ASN A 80 -4.37 3.86 -24.41
N GLY A 81 -3.65 4.96 -24.14
CA GLY A 81 -3.93 6.29 -24.68
C GLY A 81 -5.02 7.07 -23.95
N CYS A 82 -5.55 6.54 -22.86
CA CYS A 82 -6.57 7.17 -22.01
C CYS A 82 -5.94 7.70 -20.73
N GLN A 83 -6.37 8.88 -20.30
CA GLN A 83 -5.92 9.46 -19.03
C GLN A 83 -6.45 8.66 -17.85
N VAL A 84 -5.84 8.82 -16.67
CA VAL A 84 -6.25 8.19 -15.41
C VAL A 84 -6.63 9.27 -14.42
N GLU A 85 -7.79 9.15 -13.80
CA GLU A 85 -8.20 9.93 -12.63
C GLU A 85 -7.98 9.11 -11.37
N TRP A 86 -7.41 9.74 -10.35
CA TRP A 86 -7.17 9.19 -9.03
C TRP A 86 -7.99 9.87 -7.97
N LYS A 87 -8.78 9.12 -7.21
CA LYS A 87 -9.53 9.63 -6.07
C LYS A 87 -9.25 8.78 -4.84
N PHE A 88 -8.91 9.43 -3.73
CA PHE A 88 -8.57 8.78 -2.48
C PHE A 88 -9.45 9.28 -1.33
N GLU A 89 -10.06 8.36 -0.59
CA GLU A 89 -10.97 8.65 0.52
C GLU A 89 -10.33 8.29 1.86
N ASP A 90 -10.64 9.07 2.92
CA ASP A 90 -10.20 8.78 4.29
C ASP A 90 -11.09 7.68 4.91
N ASP A 91 -10.53 6.55 5.28
CA ASP A 91 -11.23 5.46 5.96
C ASP A 91 -10.90 5.36 7.46
N GLN A 92 -10.01 6.19 7.97
CA GLN A 92 -9.60 6.26 9.39
C GLN A 92 -9.14 4.92 9.99
N ALA A 93 -8.76 3.95 9.17
CA ALA A 93 -8.52 2.56 9.55
C ALA A 93 -9.71 1.93 10.32
N ASP A 94 -10.93 2.31 9.92
CA ASP A 94 -12.18 1.83 10.47
C ASP A 94 -12.99 1.10 9.40
N SER A 95 -13.42 -0.11 9.69
CA SER A 95 -14.10 -0.99 8.74
C SER A 95 -15.43 -0.44 8.22
N GLU A 96 -16.21 0.26 9.06
CA GLU A 96 -17.49 0.83 8.64
C GLU A 96 -17.27 2.09 7.79
N ILE A 97 -16.29 2.93 8.16
CA ILE A 97 -15.93 4.12 7.39
C ILE A 97 -15.34 3.70 6.05
N ALA A 98 -14.54 2.63 5.99
CA ALA A 98 -13.97 2.09 4.75
C ALA A 98 -15.06 1.65 3.75
N VAL A 99 -16.12 1.00 4.21
CA VAL A 99 -17.27 0.66 3.35
C VAL A 99 -17.98 1.92 2.83
N ASN A 100 -18.10 2.96 3.65
CA ASN A 100 -18.66 4.24 3.20
C ASN A 100 -17.75 4.94 2.18
N ALA A 101 -16.44 4.91 2.38
CA ALA A 101 -15.44 5.41 1.43
C ALA A 101 -15.53 4.67 0.08
N TYR A 102 -15.64 3.34 0.11
CA TYR A 102 -15.88 2.53 -1.08
C TYR A 102 -17.15 2.96 -1.83
N ASN A 103 -18.27 3.11 -1.13
CA ASN A 103 -19.52 3.54 -1.76
C ASN A 103 -19.39 4.94 -2.41
N ASN A 104 -18.69 5.88 -1.77
CA ASN A 104 -18.41 7.21 -2.35
C ASN A 104 -17.54 7.13 -3.62
N LEU A 105 -16.60 6.17 -3.67
CA LEU A 105 -15.79 5.92 -4.86
C LEU A 105 -16.63 5.29 -5.98
N MET A 106 -17.53 4.37 -5.66
CA MET A 106 -18.46 3.78 -6.64
C MET A 106 -19.43 4.84 -7.19
N ASP A 107 -19.97 5.72 -6.36
CA ASP A 107 -20.83 6.85 -6.79
C ASP A 107 -20.06 7.84 -7.70
N TRP A 108 -18.75 8.00 -7.49
CA TRP A 108 -17.88 8.76 -8.39
C TRP A 108 -17.65 8.05 -9.74
N GLY A 109 -17.90 6.74 -9.81
CA GLY A 109 -17.73 5.91 -11.00
C GLY A 109 -16.37 5.21 -11.04
N MET A 110 -15.83 4.82 -9.89
CA MET A 110 -14.61 4.00 -9.78
C MET A 110 -14.76 2.71 -10.59
N GLN A 111 -13.69 2.32 -11.28
CA GLN A 111 -13.60 1.11 -12.09
C GLN A 111 -12.68 0.05 -11.47
N VAL A 112 -11.64 0.50 -10.77
CA VAL A 112 -10.65 -0.37 -10.10
C VAL A 112 -10.35 0.21 -8.74
N MET A 113 -10.27 -0.65 -7.73
CA MET A 113 -9.89 -0.29 -6.35
C MET A 113 -8.41 -0.57 -6.11
N ALA A 114 -7.61 0.47 -5.90
CA ALA A 114 -6.23 0.43 -5.44
C ALA A 114 -6.22 0.80 -3.93
N GLY A 115 -6.22 -0.20 -3.10
CA GLY A 115 -6.47 -0.10 -1.65
C GLY A 115 -7.55 -1.09 -1.19
N PRO A 116 -8.09 -0.96 0.04
CA PRO A 116 -7.66 -0.08 1.13
C PRO A 116 -6.27 -0.37 1.68
N THR A 117 -5.77 0.56 2.53
CA THR A 117 -4.40 0.47 3.08
C THR A 117 -4.28 -0.55 4.22
N THR A 118 -5.21 -0.55 5.19
CA THR A 118 -5.13 -1.38 6.39
C THR A 118 -5.93 -2.67 6.28
N THR A 119 -5.51 -3.72 6.99
CA THR A 119 -6.13 -5.05 6.95
C THR A 119 -7.62 -5.03 7.31
N GLY A 120 -8.02 -4.39 8.41
CA GLY A 120 -9.42 -4.34 8.83
C GLY A 120 -10.34 -3.68 7.79
N SER A 121 -9.91 -2.55 7.23
CA SER A 121 -10.60 -1.85 6.13
C SER A 121 -10.69 -2.73 4.88
N SER A 122 -9.57 -3.38 4.51
CA SER A 122 -9.49 -4.22 3.31
C SER A 122 -10.36 -5.47 3.40
N ILE A 123 -10.46 -6.13 4.54
CA ILE A 123 -11.37 -7.29 4.74
C ILE A 123 -12.82 -6.87 4.46
N SER A 124 -13.25 -5.71 4.99
CA SER A 124 -14.62 -5.23 4.80
C SER A 124 -14.90 -4.82 3.36
N VAL A 125 -13.99 -4.07 2.71
CA VAL A 125 -14.14 -3.59 1.33
C VAL A 125 -13.97 -4.72 0.32
N SER A 126 -13.08 -5.68 0.55
CA SER A 126 -12.89 -6.83 -0.35
C SER A 126 -14.17 -7.66 -0.52
N THR A 127 -14.99 -7.75 0.54
CA THR A 127 -16.30 -8.41 0.46
C THR A 127 -17.20 -7.67 -0.53
N LYS A 128 -17.24 -6.33 -0.48
CA LYS A 128 -18.02 -5.50 -1.42
C LYS A 128 -17.49 -5.61 -2.84
N CYS A 129 -16.18 -5.51 -3.02
CA CYS A 129 -15.55 -5.66 -4.33
C CYS A 129 -15.87 -7.01 -4.97
N ASN A 130 -15.86 -8.10 -4.18
CA ASN A 130 -16.20 -9.43 -4.66
C ASN A 130 -17.69 -9.55 -5.05
N GLU A 131 -18.60 -9.02 -4.22
CA GLU A 131 -20.04 -9.02 -4.48
C GLU A 131 -20.40 -8.21 -5.74
N GLU A 132 -19.74 -7.07 -5.97
CA GLU A 132 -20.04 -6.13 -7.03
C GLU A 132 -19.14 -6.30 -8.27
N ARG A 133 -18.27 -7.30 -8.24
CA ARG A 133 -17.31 -7.64 -9.31
C ARG A 133 -16.41 -6.47 -9.69
N VAL A 134 -15.86 -5.78 -8.70
CA VAL A 134 -14.83 -4.74 -8.87
C VAL A 134 -13.47 -5.34 -8.56
N PHE A 135 -12.48 -5.17 -9.42
CA PHE A 135 -11.10 -5.60 -9.14
C PHE A 135 -10.51 -4.77 -8.01
N MET A 136 -9.90 -5.44 -7.06
CA MET A 136 -9.25 -4.80 -5.92
C MET A 136 -7.81 -5.28 -5.77
N MET A 137 -6.87 -4.34 -5.58
CA MET A 137 -5.50 -4.64 -5.15
C MET A 137 -5.13 -3.74 -3.98
N THR A 138 -4.81 -4.33 -2.83
CA THR A 138 -4.30 -3.57 -1.68
C THR A 138 -2.79 -3.45 -1.74
N PRO A 139 -2.22 -2.26 -1.40
CA PRO A 139 -0.78 -2.09 -1.31
C PRO A 139 -0.17 -2.83 -0.11
N SER A 140 -0.89 -2.89 1.03
CA SER A 140 -0.28 -3.20 2.32
C SER A 140 -1.14 -4.02 3.29
N ALA A 141 -2.40 -4.31 2.97
CA ALA A 141 -3.22 -5.15 3.84
C ALA A 141 -2.82 -6.62 3.68
N SER A 142 -2.10 -7.16 4.66
CA SER A 142 -1.29 -8.37 4.56
C SER A 142 -1.96 -9.64 5.11
N SER A 143 -3.12 -9.54 5.77
CA SER A 143 -3.84 -10.72 6.25
C SER A 143 -4.37 -11.58 5.08
N ALA A 144 -4.26 -12.90 5.23
CA ALA A 144 -4.85 -13.84 4.28
C ALA A 144 -6.38 -13.72 4.17
N ASP A 145 -7.07 -13.19 5.19
CA ASP A 145 -8.51 -12.97 5.17
C ASP A 145 -8.96 -11.91 4.14
N VAL A 146 -8.04 -11.08 3.68
CA VAL A 146 -8.32 -10.06 2.66
C VAL A 146 -8.71 -10.72 1.34
N THR A 147 -7.96 -11.72 0.90
CA THR A 147 -8.14 -12.40 -0.40
C THR A 147 -8.95 -13.68 -0.28
N ALA A 148 -9.07 -14.28 0.91
CA ALA A 148 -9.66 -15.59 1.12
C ALA A 148 -11.04 -15.76 0.44
N GLY A 149 -11.13 -16.69 -0.51
CA GLY A 149 -12.36 -17.02 -1.23
C GLY A 149 -12.83 -15.97 -2.25
N LYS A 150 -11.95 -15.02 -2.65
CA LYS A 150 -12.23 -13.92 -3.57
C LYS A 150 -11.22 -13.94 -4.71
N ASP A 151 -11.65 -14.29 -5.91
CA ASP A 151 -10.77 -14.41 -7.09
C ASP A 151 -10.35 -13.06 -7.71
N ASN A 152 -11.00 -11.97 -7.33
CA ASN A 152 -10.81 -10.61 -7.84
C ASN A 152 -10.15 -9.67 -6.83
N VAL A 153 -9.62 -10.20 -5.74
CA VAL A 153 -8.93 -9.43 -4.68
C VAL A 153 -7.49 -9.87 -4.59
N PHE A 154 -6.58 -8.91 -4.72
CA PHE A 154 -5.15 -9.12 -4.80
C PHE A 154 -4.39 -8.30 -3.75
N GLN A 155 -3.22 -8.79 -3.35
CA GLN A 155 -2.27 -8.10 -2.46
C GLN A 155 -0.97 -7.81 -3.19
N LEU A 156 -0.39 -6.63 -2.99
CA LEU A 156 0.97 -6.34 -3.43
C LEU A 156 2.00 -6.60 -2.33
N CYS A 157 1.59 -6.49 -1.06
CA CYS A 157 2.45 -6.77 0.11
C CYS A 157 2.63 -8.28 0.33
N PHE A 158 3.70 -8.65 1.01
CA PHE A 158 3.85 -10.00 1.54
C PHE A 158 2.84 -10.26 2.68
N THR A 159 2.47 -11.52 2.90
CA THR A 159 1.39 -11.88 3.83
C THR A 159 1.83 -11.88 5.29
N ASP A 160 0.89 -11.77 6.22
CA ASP A 160 1.12 -11.91 7.68
C ASP A 160 1.84 -13.22 8.02
N PRO A 161 1.47 -14.39 7.48
CA PRO A 161 2.24 -15.60 7.68
C PRO A 161 3.71 -15.49 7.23
N ASN A 162 4.00 -14.80 6.13
CA ASN A 162 5.37 -14.59 5.66
C ASN A 162 6.15 -13.70 6.62
N GLN A 163 5.52 -12.66 7.18
CA GLN A 163 6.14 -11.80 8.18
C GLN A 163 6.46 -12.57 9.47
N GLY A 164 5.51 -13.31 10.00
CA GLY A 164 5.68 -14.10 11.22
C GLY A 164 6.77 -15.17 11.05
N ALA A 165 6.72 -15.95 9.96
CA ALA A 165 7.72 -16.97 9.67
C ALA A 165 9.11 -16.36 9.40
N GLY A 166 9.19 -15.29 8.63
CA GLY A 166 10.43 -14.58 8.31
C GLY A 166 11.10 -14.04 9.57
N SER A 167 10.34 -13.39 10.45
CA SER A 167 10.84 -12.86 11.73
C SER A 167 11.41 -13.97 12.61
N ALA A 168 10.66 -15.05 12.81
CA ALA A 168 11.12 -16.18 13.65
C ALA A 168 12.36 -16.85 13.06
N THR A 169 12.42 -17.01 11.73
CA THR A 169 13.59 -17.59 11.04
C THR A 169 14.82 -16.70 11.16
N TYR A 170 14.64 -15.38 10.99
CA TYR A 170 15.73 -14.42 11.16
C TYR A 170 16.29 -14.42 12.58
N ILE A 171 15.39 -14.39 13.60
CA ILE A 171 15.80 -14.45 15.01
C ILE A 171 16.53 -15.76 15.32
N ALA A 172 16.03 -16.89 14.83
CA ALA A 172 16.69 -18.18 15.04
C ALA A 172 18.09 -18.24 14.42
N ALA A 173 18.29 -17.60 13.27
CA ALA A 173 19.59 -17.57 12.60
C ALA A 173 20.60 -16.61 13.26
N ASN A 174 20.13 -15.46 13.77
CA ASN A 174 21.01 -14.37 14.22
C ASN A 174 21.03 -14.17 15.74
N MET A 175 19.99 -14.59 16.46
CA MET A 175 19.79 -14.38 17.89
C MET A 175 19.17 -15.61 18.57
N PRO A 176 19.73 -16.84 18.37
CA PRO A 176 19.09 -18.10 18.78
C PRO A 176 18.91 -18.29 20.30
N GLU A 177 19.67 -17.55 21.09
CA GLU A 177 19.65 -17.65 22.57
C GLU A 177 18.72 -16.60 23.22
N SER A 178 18.04 -15.76 22.42
CA SER A 178 17.18 -14.70 22.94
C SER A 178 15.96 -15.27 23.64
N LYS A 179 15.61 -14.67 24.77
CA LYS A 179 14.34 -14.85 25.47
C LYS A 179 13.33 -13.84 24.97
N ILE A 180 12.31 -14.34 24.30
CA ILE A 180 11.42 -13.51 23.52
C ILE A 180 10.15 -13.19 24.30
N ALA A 181 9.80 -11.91 24.40
CA ALA A 181 8.45 -11.47 24.70
C ALA A 181 7.73 -11.10 23.40
N VAL A 182 6.46 -11.47 23.25
CA VAL A 182 5.60 -11.04 22.16
C VAL A 182 4.53 -10.11 22.71
N ILE A 183 4.43 -8.88 22.19
CA ILE A 183 3.35 -7.94 22.57
C ILE A 183 2.54 -7.63 21.32
N TYR A 184 1.26 -8.00 21.31
CA TYR A 184 0.43 -7.92 20.14
C TYR A 184 -0.98 -7.42 20.43
N ARG A 185 -1.64 -6.90 19.38
CA ARG A 185 -3.02 -6.42 19.46
C ARG A 185 -3.98 -7.58 19.17
N ASN A 186 -4.81 -7.95 20.15
CA ASN A 186 -5.66 -9.14 20.06
C ASN A 186 -7.06 -8.90 19.48
N ASP A 187 -7.37 -7.68 19.07
CA ASP A 187 -8.60 -7.32 18.34
C ASP A 187 -8.30 -6.86 16.89
N ASP A 188 -7.14 -7.24 16.36
CA ASP A 188 -6.69 -6.87 15.01
C ASP A 188 -6.19 -8.11 14.23
N ALA A 189 -6.79 -8.38 13.09
CA ALA A 189 -6.47 -9.55 12.28
C ALA A 189 -5.01 -9.57 11.80
N TYR A 190 -4.46 -8.39 11.43
CA TYR A 190 -3.06 -8.21 11.08
C TYR A 190 -2.12 -8.68 12.19
N SER A 191 -2.27 -8.10 13.37
CA SER A 191 -1.41 -8.37 14.52
C SER A 191 -1.49 -9.83 14.98
N GLN A 192 -2.70 -10.42 14.97
CA GLN A 192 -2.91 -11.82 15.30
C GLN A 192 -2.31 -12.76 14.25
N GLY A 193 -2.51 -12.51 12.97
CA GLY A 193 -2.02 -13.35 11.88
C GLY A 193 -0.50 -13.49 11.89
N ILE A 194 0.22 -12.37 12.09
CA ILE A 194 1.69 -12.37 12.22
C ILE A 194 2.12 -13.14 13.49
N ARG A 195 1.51 -12.81 14.65
CA ARG A 195 1.81 -13.45 15.92
C ARG A 195 1.62 -14.96 15.87
N ASP A 196 0.52 -15.45 15.31
CA ASP A 196 0.21 -16.88 15.27
C ASP A 196 1.25 -17.66 14.46
N LYS A 197 1.68 -17.11 13.34
CA LYS A 197 2.72 -17.73 12.53
C LYS A 197 4.10 -17.59 13.15
N PHE A 198 4.39 -16.45 13.79
CA PHE A 198 5.63 -16.26 14.52
C PHE A 198 5.80 -17.32 15.62
N VAL A 199 4.79 -17.49 16.48
CA VAL A 199 4.82 -18.44 17.59
C VAL A 199 5.00 -19.88 17.11
N SER A 200 4.27 -20.28 16.04
CA SER A 200 4.42 -21.63 15.49
C SER A 200 5.81 -21.88 14.91
N THR A 201 6.34 -20.90 14.15
CA THR A 201 7.68 -21.03 13.53
C THR A 201 8.79 -20.90 14.58
N ALA A 202 8.61 -20.09 15.62
CA ALA A 202 9.53 -19.99 16.75
C ALA A 202 9.67 -21.34 17.48
N ALA A 203 8.56 -22.03 17.72
CA ALA A 203 8.55 -23.35 18.31
C ALA A 203 9.27 -24.40 17.44
N GLU A 204 9.06 -24.37 16.11
CA GLU A 204 9.74 -25.24 15.15
C GLU A 204 11.26 -25.01 15.14
N ASN A 205 11.70 -23.77 15.33
CA ASN A 205 13.11 -23.37 15.37
C ASN A 205 13.74 -23.44 16.76
N GLY A 206 12.98 -23.84 17.79
CA GLY A 206 13.48 -23.99 19.16
C GLY A 206 13.75 -22.68 19.90
N LEU A 207 13.14 -21.57 19.48
CA LEU A 207 13.23 -20.28 20.15
C LEU A 207 12.41 -20.29 21.46
N GLU A 208 12.87 -19.57 22.48
CA GLU A 208 12.23 -19.47 23.79
C GLU A 208 11.34 -18.24 23.85
N ILE A 209 10.00 -18.42 23.83
CA ILE A 209 9.04 -17.37 24.12
C ILE A 209 8.70 -17.43 25.60
N VAL A 210 9.13 -16.43 26.37
CA VAL A 210 8.95 -16.37 27.83
C VAL A 210 7.68 -15.64 28.24
N TYR A 211 7.15 -14.76 27.37
CA TYR A 211 5.96 -13.97 27.66
C TYR A 211 5.16 -13.62 26.40
N GLU A 212 3.84 -13.66 26.50
CA GLU A 212 2.93 -13.11 25.51
C GLU A 212 1.98 -12.11 26.18
N GLY A 213 2.07 -10.84 25.79
CA GLY A 213 1.23 -9.75 26.27
C GLY A 213 0.26 -9.27 25.19
N THR A 214 -0.95 -8.89 25.60
CA THR A 214 -1.97 -8.39 24.67
C THR A 214 -2.44 -7.00 25.03
N PHE A 215 -2.98 -6.30 24.02
CA PHE A 215 -3.73 -5.07 24.17
C PHE A 215 -4.84 -4.99 23.11
N THR A 216 -5.71 -3.99 23.21
CA THR A 216 -6.78 -3.70 22.25
C THR A 216 -6.66 -2.26 21.74
N LYS A 217 -7.44 -1.89 20.73
CA LYS A 217 -7.54 -0.51 20.25
C LYS A 217 -7.76 0.51 21.37
N ASP A 218 -8.55 0.13 22.39
CA ASP A 218 -8.89 1.03 23.51
C ASP A 218 -7.80 1.14 24.58
N THR A 219 -6.78 0.26 24.56
CA THR A 219 -5.77 0.15 25.63
C THR A 219 -4.34 0.40 25.16
N MET A 220 -4.15 0.97 23.96
CA MET A 220 -2.83 1.15 23.34
C MET A 220 -2.04 2.39 23.81
N THR A 221 -2.38 2.93 24.97
CA THR A 221 -1.71 4.10 25.54
C THR A 221 -0.86 3.79 26.78
N ASP A 222 -1.00 2.59 27.36
CA ASP A 222 -0.23 2.16 28.52
C ASP A 222 0.14 0.67 28.44
N PHE A 223 1.42 0.40 28.36
CA PHE A 223 2.04 -0.93 28.25
C PHE A 223 2.88 -1.29 29.47
N SER A 224 2.75 -0.55 30.56
CA SER A 224 3.56 -0.73 31.78
C SER A 224 3.45 -2.14 32.36
N VAL A 225 2.26 -2.76 32.30
CA VAL A 225 2.04 -4.14 32.75
C VAL A 225 2.78 -5.14 31.87
N GLN A 226 2.62 -5.03 30.56
CA GLN A 226 3.27 -5.92 29.58
C GLN A 226 4.79 -5.82 29.68
N LEU A 227 5.34 -4.60 29.71
CA LEU A 227 6.78 -4.37 29.81
C LEU A 227 7.36 -4.85 31.17
N THR A 228 6.66 -4.60 32.28
CA THR A 228 7.09 -5.09 33.61
C THR A 228 7.14 -6.61 33.65
N THR A 229 6.14 -7.29 33.07
CA THR A 229 6.09 -8.74 33.03
C THR A 229 7.18 -9.31 32.12
N ALA A 230 7.34 -8.76 30.91
CA ALA A 230 8.40 -9.17 30.00
C ALA A 230 9.79 -9.05 30.63
N GLN A 231 10.07 -7.93 31.32
CA GLN A 231 11.32 -7.72 32.03
C GLN A 231 11.51 -8.71 33.18
N ALA A 232 10.45 -8.99 33.98
CA ALA A 232 10.51 -9.91 35.11
C ALA A 232 10.71 -11.37 34.67
N ASP A 233 10.17 -11.77 33.54
CA ASP A 233 10.34 -13.09 32.90
C ASP A 233 11.69 -13.21 32.19
N GLY A 234 12.47 -12.13 32.14
CA GLY A 234 13.83 -12.08 31.63
C GLY A 234 13.92 -11.99 30.11
N ALA A 235 12.89 -11.44 29.44
CA ALA A 235 12.94 -11.21 28.00
C ALA A 235 14.03 -10.17 27.67
N ASP A 236 14.89 -10.51 26.72
CA ASP A 236 15.94 -9.64 26.15
C ASP A 236 15.64 -9.24 24.71
N LEU A 237 14.61 -9.85 24.09
CA LEU A 237 14.04 -9.45 22.81
C LEU A 237 12.51 -9.28 22.95
N VAL A 238 11.99 -8.18 22.39
CA VAL A 238 10.54 -7.93 22.33
C VAL A 238 10.10 -7.88 20.88
N PHE A 239 9.33 -8.88 20.46
CA PHE A 239 8.73 -8.94 19.13
C PHE A 239 7.39 -8.20 19.14
N LEU A 240 7.23 -7.28 18.19
CA LEU A 240 6.14 -6.32 18.10
C LEU A 240 5.43 -6.42 16.74
N PRO A 241 4.51 -7.39 16.52
CA PRO A 241 3.68 -7.46 15.33
C PRO A 241 2.53 -6.43 15.42
N ILE A 242 2.87 -5.15 15.39
CA ILE A 242 1.96 -4.02 15.64
C ILE A 242 2.32 -2.81 14.81
N TYR A 243 1.42 -1.83 14.77
CA TYR A 243 1.62 -0.55 14.07
C TYR A 243 2.56 0.39 14.83
N TYR A 244 3.07 1.40 14.13
CA TYR A 244 4.07 2.36 14.66
C TYR A 244 3.59 3.15 15.88
N GLN A 245 2.29 3.51 15.96
CA GLN A 245 1.76 4.33 17.05
C GLN A 245 1.89 3.64 18.41
N PRO A 246 1.33 2.42 18.66
CA PRO A 246 1.57 1.71 19.90
C PRO A 246 3.04 1.35 20.13
N ALA A 247 3.82 1.07 19.08
CA ALA A 247 5.26 0.82 19.21
C ALA A 247 6.00 2.03 19.78
N SER A 248 5.68 3.25 19.36
CA SER A 248 6.28 4.49 19.87
C SER A 248 6.04 4.69 21.37
N VAL A 249 4.85 4.29 21.86
CA VAL A 249 4.50 4.32 23.28
C VAL A 249 5.30 3.25 24.06
N ILE A 250 5.41 2.04 23.51
CA ILE A 250 6.21 0.95 24.10
C ILE A 250 7.66 1.37 24.26
N PHE A 251 8.29 1.95 23.22
CA PHE A 251 9.68 2.40 23.28
C PHE A 251 9.88 3.47 24.35
N SER A 252 8.98 4.45 24.40
CA SER A 252 9.04 5.54 25.38
C SER A 252 8.89 5.02 26.83
N GLN A 253 7.96 4.08 27.05
CA GLN A 253 7.72 3.50 28.38
C GLN A 253 8.84 2.55 28.79
N ALA A 254 9.36 1.72 27.90
CA ALA A 254 10.50 0.84 28.18
C ALA A 254 11.73 1.67 28.60
N LYS A 255 12.03 2.74 27.89
CA LYS A 255 13.12 3.68 28.25
C LYS A 255 12.91 4.31 29.62
N ALA A 256 11.68 4.77 29.92
CA ALA A 256 11.34 5.35 31.22
C ALA A 256 11.49 4.35 32.39
N MET A 257 11.30 3.06 32.14
CA MET A 257 11.47 1.97 33.11
C MET A 257 12.92 1.49 33.24
N GLY A 258 13.82 1.93 32.36
CA GLY A 258 15.19 1.40 32.26
C GLY A 258 15.23 -0.05 31.75
N TYR A 259 14.26 -0.45 30.94
CA TYR A 259 14.21 -1.73 30.25
C TYR A 259 14.67 -1.52 28.81
N GLU A 260 15.79 -2.14 28.44
CA GLU A 260 16.47 -1.93 27.14
C GLU A 260 16.63 -3.29 26.41
N PRO A 261 15.53 -3.94 25.99
CA PRO A 261 15.61 -5.15 25.18
C PRO A 261 15.92 -4.81 23.72
N THR A 262 16.29 -5.80 22.92
CA THR A 262 16.23 -5.68 21.47
C THR A 262 14.77 -5.64 21.03
N PHE A 263 14.36 -4.61 20.29
CA PHE A 263 13.04 -4.55 19.68
C PHE A 263 13.07 -5.05 18.26
N PHE A 264 12.10 -5.89 17.91
CA PHE A 264 11.93 -6.42 16.57
C PHE A 264 10.48 -6.17 16.11
N GLY A 265 10.31 -5.36 15.09
CA GLY A 265 9.03 -5.02 14.47
C GLY A 265 8.83 -5.69 13.13
N VAL A 266 7.68 -5.40 12.55
CA VAL A 266 7.25 -5.87 11.24
C VAL A 266 6.94 -4.65 10.34
N ASP A 267 6.41 -4.86 9.15
CA ASP A 267 6.13 -3.78 8.19
C ASP A 267 5.31 -2.62 8.75
N GLY A 268 4.35 -2.90 9.65
CA GLY A 268 3.55 -1.88 10.33
C GLY A 268 4.34 -0.96 11.27
N MET A 269 5.62 -1.18 11.48
CA MET A 269 6.48 -0.24 12.21
C MET A 269 7.06 0.83 11.29
N ASP A 270 7.06 0.63 9.97
CA ASP A 270 7.54 1.63 9.03
C ASP A 270 6.66 2.91 9.09
N GLY A 271 7.32 4.05 9.05
CA GLY A 271 6.70 5.36 9.31
C GLY A 271 6.97 5.89 10.71
N ILE A 272 7.47 5.09 11.67
CA ILE A 272 7.76 5.54 13.04
C ILE A 272 8.75 6.71 13.07
N LEU A 273 9.70 6.77 12.12
CA LEU A 273 10.69 7.82 12.02
C LEU A 273 10.11 9.18 11.58
N THR A 274 8.90 9.20 11.00
CA THR A 274 8.19 10.42 10.59
C THR A 274 7.06 10.81 11.54
N LEU A 275 6.87 10.05 12.63
CA LEU A 275 5.82 10.32 13.61
C LEU A 275 6.10 11.64 14.36
N GLU A 276 5.17 12.58 14.25
CA GLU A 276 5.30 13.90 14.89
C GLU A 276 5.46 13.78 16.42
N GLY A 277 6.50 14.43 16.94
CA GLY A 277 6.80 14.43 18.37
C GLY A 277 7.45 13.16 18.93
N PHE A 278 7.72 12.16 18.09
CA PHE A 278 8.46 10.98 18.50
C PHE A 278 9.97 11.26 18.53
N ASP A 279 10.63 10.86 19.62
CA ASP A 279 12.08 10.88 19.72
C ASP A 279 12.67 9.68 18.96
N THR A 280 13.15 9.89 17.75
CA THR A 280 13.66 8.83 16.87
C THR A 280 14.87 8.09 17.45
N SER A 281 15.57 8.66 18.45
CA SER A 281 16.65 7.97 19.15
C SER A 281 16.16 6.76 19.96
N LEU A 282 14.87 6.68 20.27
CA LEU A 282 14.24 5.53 20.94
C LEU A 282 14.08 4.33 20.01
N ALA A 283 14.14 4.56 18.70
CA ALA A 283 14.08 3.50 17.69
C ALA A 283 15.49 3.08 17.19
N GLU A 284 16.55 3.59 17.78
CA GLU A 284 17.91 3.13 17.44
C GLU A 284 18.05 1.64 17.69
N ASP A 285 18.67 0.92 16.77
CA ASP A 285 18.84 -0.53 16.79
C ASP A 285 17.56 -1.37 16.64
N VAL A 286 16.40 -0.75 16.43
CA VAL A 286 15.17 -1.48 16.16
C VAL A 286 15.24 -2.14 14.79
N MET A 287 14.95 -3.44 14.72
CA MET A 287 14.83 -4.19 13.48
C MET A 287 13.40 -4.17 12.97
N VAL A 288 13.25 -4.04 11.65
CA VAL A 288 11.95 -3.96 10.98
C VAL A 288 11.99 -4.82 9.70
N LEU A 289 10.89 -5.50 9.38
CA LEU A 289 10.72 -6.12 8.08
C LEU A 289 10.10 -5.10 7.11
N THR A 290 10.69 -4.94 5.93
CA THR A 290 10.17 -4.05 4.88
C THR A 290 10.61 -4.57 3.50
N PRO A 291 9.80 -4.37 2.44
CA PRO A 291 10.21 -4.68 1.08
C PRO A 291 10.95 -3.53 0.40
N PHE A 292 11.08 -2.37 1.06
CA PHE A 292 11.57 -1.14 0.44
C PHE A 292 12.64 -0.44 1.29
N SER A 293 13.69 0.03 0.64
CA SER A 293 14.71 0.86 1.23
C SER A 293 14.90 2.12 0.38
N ALA A 294 14.63 3.29 0.97
CA ALA A 294 14.72 4.57 0.26
C ALA A 294 16.16 4.94 -0.14
N ASP A 295 17.17 4.29 0.43
CA ASP A 295 18.59 4.48 0.13
C ASP A 295 19.12 3.50 -0.92
N ALA A 296 18.28 2.59 -1.44
CA ALA A 296 18.65 1.67 -2.52
C ALA A 296 19.19 2.45 -3.74
N GLN A 297 20.25 1.92 -4.37
CA GLN A 297 21.01 2.67 -5.37
C GLN A 297 20.53 2.47 -6.81
N ASP A 298 19.48 1.69 -7.03
CA ASP A 298 18.89 1.53 -8.35
C ASP A 298 18.20 2.81 -8.84
N GLU A 299 18.22 3.05 -10.15
CA GLU A 299 17.73 4.28 -10.77
C GLU A 299 16.24 4.51 -10.53
N GLN A 300 15.43 3.44 -10.51
CA GLN A 300 13.98 3.53 -10.32
C GLN A 300 13.67 4.03 -8.91
N THR A 301 14.28 3.45 -7.87
CA THR A 301 14.11 3.87 -6.48
C THR A 301 14.59 5.30 -6.27
N GLN A 302 15.79 5.65 -6.76
CA GLN A 302 16.32 7.01 -6.61
C GLN A 302 15.45 8.06 -7.31
N SER A 303 14.89 7.75 -8.49
CA SER A 303 13.96 8.63 -9.19
C SER A 303 12.66 8.84 -8.40
N PHE A 304 12.08 7.78 -7.86
CA PHE A 304 10.87 7.84 -7.04
C PHE A 304 11.09 8.65 -5.77
N VAL A 305 12.15 8.34 -5.02
CA VAL A 305 12.52 9.05 -3.78
C VAL A 305 12.72 10.54 -4.02
N ALA A 306 13.43 10.92 -5.10
CA ALA A 306 13.65 12.30 -5.45
C ALA A 306 12.33 13.06 -5.73
N LYS A 307 11.43 12.47 -6.53
CA LYS A 307 10.13 13.06 -6.87
C LYS A 307 9.21 13.17 -5.65
N TYR A 308 9.17 12.12 -4.83
CA TYR A 308 8.37 12.12 -3.60
C TYR A 308 8.86 13.21 -2.64
N THR A 309 10.17 13.28 -2.41
CA THR A 309 10.78 14.27 -1.53
C THR A 309 10.59 15.69 -2.05
N GLU A 310 10.75 15.93 -3.36
CA GLU A 310 10.50 17.24 -3.97
C GLU A 310 9.04 17.69 -3.79
N LYS A 311 8.08 16.76 -3.95
CA LYS A 311 6.66 17.09 -3.93
C LYS A 311 6.08 17.21 -2.52
N TYR A 312 6.53 16.39 -1.58
CA TYR A 312 5.93 16.26 -0.25
C TYR A 312 6.84 16.69 0.91
N GLY A 313 8.14 16.89 0.67
CA GLY A 313 9.10 17.39 1.66
C GLY A 313 9.60 16.36 2.66
N GLU A 314 9.32 15.07 2.42
CA GLU A 314 9.71 13.93 3.28
C GLU A 314 10.23 12.77 2.45
N VAL A 315 10.98 11.86 3.05
CA VAL A 315 11.43 10.62 2.41
C VAL A 315 10.26 9.61 2.40
N PRO A 316 9.99 8.93 1.27
CA PRO A 316 8.91 7.95 1.21
C PRO A 316 9.22 6.73 2.08
N ASN A 317 8.19 6.17 2.71
CA ASN A 317 8.21 4.87 3.35
C ASN A 317 7.73 3.77 2.38
N GLN A 318 7.72 2.51 2.83
CA GLN A 318 7.29 1.38 2.00
C GLN A 318 5.85 1.53 1.47
N PHE A 319 4.93 2.10 2.25
CA PHE A 319 3.52 2.24 1.85
C PHE A 319 3.35 3.13 0.61
N ALA A 320 4.18 4.16 0.50
CA ALA A 320 4.22 5.00 -0.71
C ALA A 320 4.77 4.22 -1.93
N ALA A 321 5.80 3.41 -1.72
CA ALA A 321 6.40 2.60 -2.77
C ALA A 321 5.49 1.44 -3.19
N ASP A 322 4.81 0.80 -2.24
CA ASP A 322 3.84 -0.25 -2.52
C ASP A 322 2.67 0.26 -3.39
N GLU A 323 2.11 1.42 -3.07
CA GLU A 323 1.02 1.98 -3.89
C GLU A 323 1.50 2.44 -5.27
N TYR A 324 2.70 3.00 -5.35
CA TYR A 324 3.31 3.30 -6.64
C TYR A 324 3.38 2.03 -7.51
N ASP A 325 3.81 0.91 -6.93
CA ASP A 325 3.88 -0.38 -7.61
C ASP A 325 2.48 -0.94 -7.95
N VAL A 326 1.47 -0.78 -7.05
CA VAL A 326 0.06 -1.14 -7.35
C VAL A 326 -0.43 -0.45 -8.61
N ILE A 327 -0.26 0.86 -8.69
CA ILE A 327 -0.73 1.64 -9.85
C ILE A 327 -0.01 1.21 -11.13
N TYR A 328 1.30 0.94 -11.09
CA TYR A 328 2.05 0.48 -12.26
C TYR A 328 1.73 -0.97 -12.65
N ALA A 329 1.48 -1.86 -11.68
CA ALA A 329 1.03 -3.22 -11.95
C ALA A 329 -0.37 -3.24 -12.58
N LEU A 330 -1.30 -2.40 -12.07
CA LEU A 330 -2.62 -2.20 -12.67
C LEU A 330 -2.51 -1.67 -14.10
N LYS A 331 -1.63 -0.67 -14.34
CA LYS A 331 -1.35 -0.18 -15.70
C LYS A 331 -0.91 -1.32 -16.63
N ALA A 332 0.08 -2.09 -16.20
CA ALA A 332 0.62 -3.19 -17.01
C ALA A 332 -0.46 -4.24 -17.34
N ALA A 333 -1.32 -4.59 -16.36
CA ALA A 333 -2.40 -5.55 -16.53
C ALA A 333 -3.52 -5.00 -17.45
N LEU A 334 -3.93 -3.73 -17.27
CA LEU A 334 -4.93 -3.07 -18.12
C LEU A 334 -4.46 -2.97 -19.57
N GLU A 335 -3.17 -2.67 -19.81
CA GLU A 335 -2.57 -2.62 -21.14
C GLU A 335 -2.47 -4.01 -21.76
N ALA A 336 -2.03 -5.02 -21.01
CA ALA A 336 -1.95 -6.40 -21.49
C ALA A 336 -3.32 -6.95 -21.88
N ALA A 337 -4.36 -6.60 -21.14
CA ALA A 337 -5.74 -7.00 -21.39
C ALA A 337 -6.45 -6.11 -22.44
N ASN A 338 -5.82 -5.03 -22.94
CA ASN A 338 -6.41 -4.05 -23.83
C ASN A 338 -7.72 -3.45 -23.28
N CYS A 339 -7.80 -3.20 -21.96
CA CYS A 339 -8.97 -2.58 -21.36
C CYS A 339 -9.15 -1.14 -21.82
N THR A 340 -10.40 -0.71 -21.87
CA THR A 340 -10.79 0.68 -22.20
C THR A 340 -11.77 1.23 -21.16
N PRO A 341 -11.84 2.57 -20.94
CA PRO A 341 -12.68 3.16 -19.90
C PRO A 341 -14.19 3.02 -20.11
N ASP A 342 -14.64 2.59 -21.28
CA ASP A 342 -16.05 2.34 -21.61
C ASP A 342 -16.51 0.90 -21.29
N MET A 343 -15.58 0.03 -20.89
CA MET A 343 -15.91 -1.30 -20.39
C MET A 343 -16.59 -1.21 -19.00
N SER A 344 -17.48 -2.16 -18.74
CA SER A 344 -18.08 -2.29 -17.39
C SER A 344 -17.05 -2.73 -16.36
N ASN A 345 -17.36 -2.49 -15.07
CA ASN A 345 -16.51 -2.93 -13.97
C ASN A 345 -16.28 -4.46 -13.99
N GLU A 346 -17.32 -5.25 -14.32
CA GLU A 346 -17.22 -6.70 -14.45
C GLU A 346 -16.26 -7.12 -15.58
N GLU A 347 -16.36 -6.48 -16.75
CA GLU A 347 -15.46 -6.77 -17.88
C GLU A 347 -14.00 -6.40 -17.56
N ILE A 348 -13.77 -5.25 -16.91
CA ILE A 348 -12.42 -4.85 -16.47
C ILE A 348 -11.90 -5.82 -15.40
N CYS A 349 -12.74 -6.18 -14.43
CA CYS A 349 -12.39 -7.10 -13.36
C CYS A 349 -11.94 -8.46 -13.90
N ASP A 350 -12.75 -9.09 -14.77
CA ASP A 350 -12.43 -10.39 -15.35
C ASP A 350 -11.18 -10.36 -16.21
N ALA A 351 -10.97 -9.26 -16.95
CA ALA A 351 -9.77 -9.03 -17.73
C ALA A 351 -8.52 -8.90 -16.85
N LEU A 352 -8.60 -8.16 -15.74
CA LEU A 352 -7.50 -8.00 -14.80
C LEU A 352 -7.18 -9.32 -14.07
N VAL A 353 -8.19 -10.04 -13.57
CA VAL A 353 -7.99 -11.37 -12.96
C VAL A 353 -7.24 -12.30 -13.89
N SER A 354 -7.62 -12.33 -15.17
CA SER A 354 -6.93 -13.13 -16.18
C SER A 354 -5.51 -12.66 -16.46
N ALA A 355 -5.28 -11.34 -16.53
CA ALA A 355 -3.97 -10.75 -16.80
C ALA A 355 -2.97 -11.05 -15.68
N PHE A 356 -3.38 -10.89 -14.42
CA PHE A 356 -2.51 -11.13 -13.26
C PHE A 356 -2.05 -12.59 -13.11
N GLN A 357 -2.77 -13.56 -13.66
CA GLN A 357 -2.34 -14.97 -13.66
C GLN A 357 -1.06 -15.23 -14.48
N SER A 358 -0.69 -14.32 -15.38
CA SER A 358 0.50 -14.45 -16.24
C SER A 358 1.45 -13.26 -16.17
N LEU A 359 1.09 -12.22 -15.41
CA LEU A 359 1.90 -11.02 -15.25
C LEU A 359 3.13 -11.33 -14.42
N THR A 360 4.29 -10.88 -14.91
CA THR A 360 5.51 -10.73 -14.12
C THR A 360 5.83 -9.26 -14.05
N PHE A 361 6.06 -8.73 -12.86
CA PHE A 361 6.21 -7.30 -12.62
C PHE A 361 7.49 -6.99 -11.84
N ASP A 362 8.24 -5.99 -12.31
CA ASP A 362 9.40 -5.43 -11.62
C ASP A 362 9.03 -4.04 -11.08
N GLY A 363 8.92 -3.95 -9.76
CA GLY A 363 8.58 -2.72 -9.05
C GLY A 363 9.73 -2.16 -8.22
N LEU A 364 9.40 -1.17 -7.40
CA LEU A 364 10.28 -0.60 -6.37
C LEU A 364 10.47 -1.59 -5.21
N THR A 365 9.41 -2.34 -4.89
CA THR A 365 9.29 -3.17 -3.69
C THR A 365 9.53 -4.65 -3.94
N GLY A 366 9.84 -5.03 -5.18
CA GLY A 366 10.17 -6.40 -5.57
C GLY A 366 10.46 -6.53 -7.06
N LYS A 367 11.24 -7.55 -7.41
CA LYS A 367 11.57 -7.89 -8.80
C LYS A 367 11.01 -9.26 -9.13
N GLY A 368 10.55 -9.44 -10.38
CA GLY A 368 9.97 -10.70 -10.84
C GLY A 368 8.70 -11.10 -10.08
N MET A 369 7.95 -10.14 -9.56
CA MET A 369 6.72 -10.40 -8.80
C MET A 369 5.67 -11.07 -9.68
N THR A 370 5.06 -12.12 -9.15
CA THR A 370 3.94 -12.86 -9.75
C THR A 370 2.85 -13.08 -8.70
N TRP A 371 1.64 -13.35 -9.13
CA TRP A 371 0.50 -13.60 -8.24
C TRP A 371 -0.02 -15.03 -8.40
N ASN A 372 -0.37 -15.64 -7.27
CA ASN A 372 -1.03 -16.95 -7.27
C ASN A 372 -2.56 -16.80 -7.48
N THR A 373 -3.26 -17.92 -7.52
CA THR A 373 -4.72 -17.96 -7.73
C THR A 373 -5.52 -17.40 -6.55
N GLU A 374 -4.90 -17.30 -5.39
CA GLU A 374 -5.45 -16.68 -4.18
C GLU A 374 -5.20 -15.17 -4.11
N GLY A 375 -4.57 -14.56 -5.13
CA GLY A 375 -4.28 -13.14 -5.20
C GLY A 375 -3.07 -12.69 -4.37
N GLU A 376 -2.28 -13.60 -3.84
CA GLU A 376 -1.07 -13.31 -3.07
C GLU A 376 0.15 -13.15 -3.99
N VAL A 377 0.99 -12.16 -3.70
CA VAL A 377 2.23 -11.90 -4.45
C VAL A 377 3.40 -12.76 -3.97
N SER A 378 4.31 -13.09 -4.87
CA SER A 378 5.53 -13.87 -4.58
C SER A 378 6.63 -13.08 -3.85
N LYS A 379 6.30 -11.90 -3.30
CA LYS A 379 7.23 -11.01 -2.59
C LYS A 379 7.61 -11.57 -1.20
N MET A 380 8.87 -11.41 -0.84
CA MET A 380 9.38 -11.77 0.50
C MET A 380 9.86 -10.53 1.25
N PRO A 381 9.70 -10.49 2.59
CA PRO A 381 10.23 -9.40 3.39
C PRO A 381 11.76 -9.43 3.45
N ALA A 382 12.37 -8.24 3.54
CA ALA A 382 13.77 -8.06 3.88
C ALA A 382 13.90 -7.43 5.27
N ALA A 383 14.99 -7.74 6.00
CA ALA A 383 15.25 -7.14 7.29
C ALA A 383 16.04 -5.84 7.13
N VAL A 384 15.60 -4.80 7.82
CA VAL A 384 16.34 -3.53 8.00
C VAL A 384 16.51 -3.24 9.47
N ILE A 385 17.49 -2.42 9.79
CA ILE A 385 17.74 -1.91 11.14
C ILE A 385 17.74 -0.38 11.11
N ILE A 386 17.20 0.24 12.13
CA ILE A 386 17.22 1.70 12.26
C ILE A 386 18.57 2.13 12.85
N LYS A 387 19.31 2.95 12.12
CA LYS A 387 20.60 3.53 12.53
C LYS A 387 20.64 5.02 12.24
N ASN A 388 20.92 5.81 13.26
CA ASN A 388 20.99 7.28 13.14
C ASN A 388 19.71 7.89 12.51
N GLY A 389 18.53 7.33 12.83
CA GLY A 389 17.25 7.78 12.32
C GLY A 389 16.98 7.46 10.84
N THR A 390 17.65 6.46 10.28
CA THR A 390 17.42 5.95 8.92
C THR A 390 17.35 4.44 8.90
N TYR A 391 16.63 3.87 7.93
CA TYR A 391 16.62 2.43 7.68
C TYR A 391 17.87 2.04 6.88
N VAL A 392 18.59 1.03 7.34
CA VAL A 392 19.73 0.43 6.64
C VAL A 392 19.54 -1.09 6.56
N SER A 393 20.03 -1.73 5.52
CA SER A 393 19.94 -3.18 5.39
C SER A 393 20.53 -3.88 6.62
N ALA A 394 19.80 -4.82 7.20
CA ALA A 394 20.27 -5.67 8.29
C ALA A 394 21.09 -6.87 7.79
N GLU A 395 21.03 -7.16 6.48
CA GLU A 395 21.88 -8.19 5.89
C GLU A 395 23.29 -7.67 5.69
N PRO A 396 24.34 -8.50 5.97
CA PRO A 396 25.69 -8.12 5.61
C PRO A 396 25.74 -7.89 4.09
N GLU A 397 26.30 -6.74 3.66
CA GLU A 397 26.56 -6.50 2.24
C GLU A 397 27.18 -7.78 1.64
N ALA A 398 26.51 -8.36 0.64
CA ALA A 398 27.07 -9.48 -0.10
C ALA A 398 28.39 -8.99 -0.68
N THR A 399 29.50 -9.45 -0.10
CA THR A 399 30.81 -9.09 -0.62
C THR A 399 30.86 -9.59 -2.05
N ALA A 400 31.35 -8.78 -2.97
CA ALA A 400 31.49 -9.08 -4.40
C ALA A 400 32.21 -10.43 -4.71
N GLU A 401 32.74 -11.09 -3.69
CA GLU A 401 33.30 -12.45 -3.74
C GLU A 401 32.25 -13.59 -3.76
N ALA A 402 31.00 -13.33 -3.30
CA ALA A 402 29.94 -14.35 -3.32
C ALA A 402 29.25 -14.43 -4.70
N GLU A 403 29.16 -13.32 -5.44
CA GLU A 403 28.66 -13.33 -6.83
C GLU A 403 29.60 -14.00 -7.81
N ALA A 404 30.95 -13.94 -7.58
CA ALA A 404 31.94 -14.62 -8.40
C ALA A 404 31.96 -16.16 -8.23
N ALA A 405 31.34 -16.67 -7.14
CA ALA A 405 31.28 -18.12 -6.88
C ALA A 405 30.02 -18.79 -7.47
N ALA A 406 29.08 -18.00 -8.00
CA ALA A 406 27.81 -18.49 -8.57
C ALA A 406 27.79 -18.59 -10.10
N GLU A 407 28.88 -18.25 -10.80
CA GLU A 407 28.97 -18.57 -12.24
C GLU A 407 29.09 -20.08 -12.47
N PRO A 408 28.21 -20.70 -13.25
CA PRO A 408 28.32 -22.14 -13.55
C PRO A 408 29.56 -22.40 -14.38
N GLU A 409 30.46 -23.28 -13.88
CA GLU A 409 31.57 -23.83 -14.66
C GLU A 409 31.07 -24.34 -16.01
N ALA A 410 31.55 -23.71 -17.09
CA ALA A 410 31.30 -24.19 -18.45
C ALA A 410 31.89 -25.59 -18.59
N SER A 411 31.03 -26.58 -18.80
CA SER A 411 31.40 -27.96 -19.08
C SER A 411 32.28 -28.04 -20.36
N PRO A 412 33.44 -28.68 -20.34
CA PRO A 412 34.23 -28.80 -21.56
C PRO A 412 33.56 -29.77 -22.53
N ALA A 413 33.36 -29.27 -23.76
CA ALA A 413 32.87 -30.05 -24.88
C ALA A 413 33.87 -31.20 -25.19
N ALA A 414 33.35 -32.41 -25.27
CA ALA A 414 33.98 -33.58 -25.91
C ALA A 414 33.22 -33.93 -27.19
#